data_3a28a4737fc25c13c95107c46246b89d
#
_entry.id   3a28a4737fc25c13c95107c46246b89d
#
_cell.length_a   1.000
_cell.length_b   1.000
_cell.length_c   1.000
_cell.angle_alpha   90.00
_cell.angle_beta   90.00
_cell.angle_gamma   90.00
#
_symmetry.space_group_name_H-M   'P 1'
#
loop_
_entity.id
_entity.type
_entity.pdbx_description
1 polymer ?
#
loop_
_entity_poly.entity_id
_entity_poly.type
_entity_poly.pdbx_seq_one_letter_code
_entity_poly.pdbx_strand_id
1 'polypeptide(L)'
;MSLHLLARPHHPAAPASGMVWKMLFDRQQALLHRWASPVFGRALAELGLRRDALPNLAHIGQVVHQRTGWTLLLTGAPISETTYCAALARRELPVVSRLRSFSEFDQPPGGPDLFADLFGRVPLLLEPGYADALQALGQAWALATSPAALALLQRFTRATFERGLLAAPGGRPHFYGAALLTSARHLHAAAAAEATAHQPLASAVLHLNQPESTEASLLAVEAPVYYVAGSWADLGAALQELHQQLLKIQRQLLAGRPLPFAGVPAAPSGRELAFAARIPGLR
;
A
#
# COMPACT_ATOMS: atom_id res chain seq x y z
N MET A 1 9.41 -10.98 -27.28
CA MET A 1 10.81 -11.27 -26.97
C MET A 1 11.01 -11.21 -25.46
N SER A 2 11.40 -12.33 -24.96
CA SER A 2 12.10 -12.77 -23.74
C SER A 2 11.48 -12.41 -22.40
N LEU A 3 10.67 -13.34 -21.94
CA LEU A 3 10.39 -13.60 -20.53
C LEU A 3 11.70 -13.99 -19.82
N HIS A 4 12.33 -13.05 -19.14
CA HIS A 4 13.32 -13.40 -18.12
C HIS A 4 12.60 -13.71 -16.81
N LEU A 5 11.91 -14.87 -16.79
CA LEU A 5 11.60 -15.57 -15.55
C LEU A 5 12.92 -16.09 -14.99
N LEU A 6 13.57 -15.35 -14.11
CA LEU A 6 14.57 -15.91 -13.23
C LEU A 6 13.84 -16.72 -12.14
N ALA A 7 13.27 -17.85 -12.54
CA ALA A 7 12.82 -18.88 -11.63
C ALA A 7 14.05 -19.49 -10.97
N ARG A 8 14.45 -18.98 -9.81
CA ARG A 8 15.27 -19.76 -8.89
C ARG A 8 14.39 -20.86 -8.28
N PRO A 9 14.92 -22.07 -8.11
CA PRO A 9 14.16 -23.22 -7.62
C PRO A 9 13.49 -22.86 -6.29
N HIS A 10 12.19 -23.11 -6.20
CA HIS A 10 11.44 -23.06 -4.94
C HIS A 10 12.14 -23.95 -3.93
N HIS A 11 12.74 -23.36 -2.91
CA HIS A 11 13.00 -24.12 -1.70
C HIS A 11 11.64 -24.64 -1.23
N PRO A 12 11.51 -25.95 -0.94
CA PRO A 12 10.29 -26.48 -0.36
C PRO A 12 10.01 -25.64 0.89
N ALA A 13 8.87 -24.96 0.89
CA ALA A 13 8.48 -24.13 2.03
C ALA A 13 8.48 -25.02 3.27
N ALA A 14 9.19 -24.60 4.32
CA ALA A 14 9.22 -25.35 5.56
C ALA A 14 7.77 -25.58 6.04
N PRO A 15 7.44 -26.74 6.67
CA PRO A 15 6.09 -27.03 7.16
C PRO A 15 5.48 -25.91 8.01
N ALA A 16 6.35 -25.17 8.74
CA ALA A 16 5.97 -23.98 9.50
C ALA A 16 5.36 -22.86 8.65
N SER A 17 5.81 -22.65 7.40
CA SER A 17 5.30 -21.59 6.53
C SER A 17 3.83 -21.82 6.13
N GLY A 18 3.45 -23.08 5.86
CA GLY A 18 2.06 -23.42 5.56
C GLY A 18 1.12 -23.16 6.74
N MET A 19 1.59 -23.41 7.97
CA MET A 19 0.80 -23.14 9.18
C MET A 19 0.64 -21.65 9.41
N VAL A 20 1.69 -20.86 9.27
CA VAL A 20 1.62 -19.39 9.41
C VAL A 20 0.68 -18.80 8.38
N TRP A 21 0.79 -19.21 7.10
CA TRP A 21 -0.13 -18.79 6.04
C TRP A 21 -1.58 -19.08 6.41
N LYS A 22 -1.86 -20.32 6.80
CA LYS A 22 -3.22 -20.75 7.19
C LYS A 22 -3.78 -19.90 8.32
N MET A 23 -3.01 -19.66 9.38
CA MET A 23 -3.46 -18.89 10.54
C MET A 23 -3.72 -17.42 10.18
N LEU A 24 -2.86 -16.81 9.36
CA LEU A 24 -3.05 -15.44 8.86
C LEU A 24 -4.30 -15.35 8.00
N PHE A 25 -4.48 -16.31 7.09
CA PHE A 25 -5.62 -16.37 6.20
C PHE A 25 -6.94 -16.51 6.98
N ASP A 26 -7.01 -17.48 7.90
CA ASP A 26 -8.19 -17.72 8.75
C ASP A 26 -8.56 -16.49 9.56
N ARG A 27 -7.57 -15.86 10.20
CA ARG A 27 -7.77 -14.65 11.00
C ARG A 27 -8.34 -13.51 10.15
N GLN A 28 -7.70 -13.21 9.01
CA GLN A 28 -8.14 -12.10 8.18
C GLN A 28 -9.47 -12.37 7.52
N GLN A 29 -9.73 -13.59 7.04
CA GLN A 29 -11.02 -13.94 6.44
C GLN A 29 -12.17 -13.80 7.46
N ALA A 30 -11.96 -14.23 8.72
CA ALA A 30 -12.95 -14.07 9.77
C ALA A 30 -13.26 -12.60 10.08
N LEU A 31 -12.24 -11.74 10.09
CA LEU A 31 -12.39 -10.31 10.34
C LEU A 31 -13.02 -9.58 9.14
N LEU A 32 -12.65 -9.95 7.92
CA LEU A 32 -13.03 -9.23 6.71
C LEU A 32 -14.43 -9.55 6.19
N HIS A 33 -15.09 -10.61 6.67
CA HIS A 33 -16.41 -11.02 6.14
C HIS A 33 -17.47 -9.92 6.17
N ARG A 34 -17.33 -8.93 7.07
CA ARG A 34 -18.23 -7.76 7.20
C ARG A 34 -17.70 -6.50 6.52
N TRP A 35 -16.42 -6.45 6.20
CA TRP A 35 -15.73 -5.22 5.83
C TRP A 35 -15.15 -5.25 4.42
N ALA A 36 -14.75 -6.42 3.94
CA ALA A 36 -14.24 -6.53 2.57
C ALA A 36 -15.38 -6.46 1.55
N SER A 37 -15.08 -5.88 0.40
CA SER A 37 -15.98 -5.91 -0.74
C SER A 37 -16.23 -7.35 -1.21
N PRO A 38 -17.44 -7.69 -1.68
CA PRO A 38 -17.69 -8.99 -2.32
C PRO A 38 -16.76 -9.28 -3.50
N VAL A 39 -16.27 -8.24 -4.17
CA VAL A 39 -15.26 -8.33 -5.23
C VAL A 39 -13.96 -8.91 -4.70
N PHE A 40 -13.51 -8.50 -3.52
CA PHE A 40 -12.30 -9.03 -2.88
C PHE A 40 -12.41 -10.54 -2.64
N GLY A 41 -13.54 -11.00 -2.10
CA GLY A 41 -13.76 -12.44 -1.88
C GLY A 41 -13.75 -13.26 -3.17
N ARG A 42 -14.37 -12.75 -4.24
CA ARG A 42 -14.33 -13.38 -5.57
C ARG A 42 -12.91 -13.42 -6.14
N ALA A 43 -12.16 -12.34 -5.97
CA ALA A 43 -10.76 -12.25 -6.42
C ALA A 43 -9.85 -13.26 -5.71
N LEU A 44 -10.02 -13.47 -4.40
CA LEU A 44 -9.29 -14.52 -3.68
C LEU A 44 -9.52 -15.90 -4.29
N ALA A 45 -10.80 -16.22 -4.63
CA ALA A 45 -11.16 -17.50 -5.24
C ALA A 45 -10.60 -17.63 -6.66
N GLU A 46 -10.70 -16.58 -7.49
CA GLU A 46 -10.20 -16.54 -8.87
C GLU A 46 -8.67 -16.73 -8.92
N LEU A 47 -7.94 -16.14 -7.97
CA LEU A 47 -6.49 -16.28 -7.82
C LEU A 47 -6.08 -17.63 -7.21
N GLY A 48 -7.03 -18.47 -6.79
CA GLY A 48 -6.74 -19.71 -6.10
C GLY A 48 -6.06 -19.53 -4.74
N LEU A 49 -6.24 -18.37 -4.10
CA LEU A 49 -5.71 -18.09 -2.76
C LEU A 49 -6.56 -18.83 -1.72
N ARG A 50 -5.96 -19.81 -1.09
CA ARG A 50 -6.63 -20.71 -0.15
C ARG A 50 -5.89 -20.79 1.17
N ARG A 51 -6.63 -21.12 2.22
CA ARG A 51 -6.10 -21.27 3.59
C ARG A 51 -5.18 -22.48 3.77
N ASP A 52 -5.44 -23.53 3.01
CA ASP A 52 -4.86 -24.86 3.16
C ASP A 52 -3.69 -25.15 2.22
N ALA A 53 -3.30 -24.18 1.41
CA ALA A 53 -2.19 -24.29 0.48
C ALA A 53 -1.42 -22.97 0.38
N LEU A 54 -0.10 -23.06 0.27
CA LEU A 54 0.73 -21.91 -0.08
C LEU A 54 0.39 -21.44 -1.50
N PRO A 55 0.46 -20.13 -1.77
CA PRO A 55 0.09 -19.55 -3.05
C PRO A 55 0.92 -20.09 -4.21
N ASN A 56 0.26 -20.45 -5.31
CA ASN A 56 0.92 -20.73 -6.58
C ASN A 56 1.18 -19.43 -7.34
N LEU A 57 2.38 -18.87 -7.17
CA LEU A 57 2.74 -17.56 -7.72
C LEU A 57 2.69 -17.52 -9.25
N ALA A 58 2.99 -18.63 -9.94
CA ALA A 58 2.92 -18.70 -11.40
C ALA A 58 1.47 -18.58 -11.89
N HIS A 59 0.55 -19.32 -11.27
CA HIS A 59 -0.89 -19.23 -11.57
C HIS A 59 -1.43 -17.83 -11.28
N ILE A 60 -1.14 -17.28 -10.10
CA ILE A 60 -1.57 -15.94 -9.70
C ILE A 60 -1.07 -14.89 -10.68
N GLY A 61 0.21 -14.92 -11.05
CA GLY A 61 0.79 -14.01 -12.03
C GLY A 61 0.13 -14.10 -13.39
N GLN A 62 -0.22 -15.31 -13.85
CA GLN A 62 -0.92 -15.52 -15.11
C GLN A 62 -2.34 -14.90 -15.07
N VAL A 63 -3.12 -15.17 -14.02
CA VAL A 63 -4.47 -14.61 -13.85
C VAL A 63 -4.44 -13.08 -13.82
N VAL A 64 -3.56 -12.49 -13.02
CA VAL A 64 -3.40 -11.03 -12.93
C VAL A 64 -3.01 -10.43 -14.29
N HIS A 65 -2.05 -11.05 -14.98
CA HIS A 65 -1.61 -10.57 -16.29
C HIS A 65 -2.73 -10.62 -17.33
N GLN A 66 -3.47 -11.71 -17.39
CA GLN A 66 -4.60 -11.85 -18.32
C GLN A 66 -5.72 -10.85 -18.03
N ARG A 67 -5.95 -10.51 -16.76
CA ARG A 67 -7.05 -9.65 -16.35
C ARG A 67 -6.75 -8.16 -16.56
N THR A 68 -5.57 -7.68 -16.20
CA THR A 68 -5.22 -6.25 -16.16
C THR A 68 -3.85 -5.90 -16.73
N GLY A 69 -3.11 -6.89 -17.27
CA GLY A 69 -1.78 -6.68 -17.85
C GLY A 69 -0.67 -6.44 -16.81
N TRP A 70 -0.95 -6.63 -15.52
CA TRP A 70 0.05 -6.50 -14.47
C TRP A 70 0.96 -7.73 -14.39
N THR A 71 2.22 -7.50 -14.04
CA THR A 71 3.22 -8.55 -13.80
C THR A 71 3.64 -8.54 -12.34
N LEU A 72 3.76 -9.72 -11.73
CA LEU A 72 4.29 -9.85 -10.38
C LEU A 72 5.82 -10.03 -10.44
N LEU A 73 6.57 -9.16 -9.74
CA LEU A 73 8.02 -9.23 -9.62
C LEU A 73 8.41 -9.76 -8.24
N LEU A 74 8.93 -10.99 -8.19
CA LEU A 74 9.36 -11.57 -6.93
C LEU A 74 10.66 -10.94 -6.43
N THR A 75 10.64 -10.47 -5.19
CA THR A 75 11.80 -9.92 -4.48
C THR A 75 12.11 -10.75 -3.24
N GLY A 76 13.39 -10.91 -2.90
CA GLY A 76 13.81 -11.65 -1.70
C GLY A 76 13.59 -10.87 -0.40
N ALA A 77 13.49 -9.54 -0.51
CA ALA A 77 13.30 -8.61 0.60
C ALA A 77 12.56 -7.36 0.11
N PRO A 78 12.03 -6.52 1.03
CA PRO A 78 11.51 -5.21 0.68
C PRO A 78 12.54 -4.39 -0.10
N ILE A 79 12.08 -3.70 -1.14
CA ILE A 79 12.90 -2.81 -1.98
C ILE A 79 12.64 -1.35 -1.61
N SER A 80 13.49 -0.44 -2.10
CA SER A 80 13.29 0.99 -1.84
C SER A 80 11.95 1.46 -2.42
N GLU A 81 11.35 2.47 -1.78
CA GLU A 81 10.08 3.06 -2.21
C GLU A 81 10.17 3.60 -3.65
N THR A 82 11.29 4.21 -4.01
CA THR A 82 11.55 4.69 -5.38
C THR A 82 11.53 3.54 -6.39
N THR A 83 12.20 2.43 -6.10
CA THR A 83 12.22 1.24 -6.97
C THR A 83 10.83 0.62 -7.06
N TYR A 84 10.10 0.55 -5.95
CA TYR A 84 8.74 0.05 -5.88
C TYR A 84 7.81 0.88 -6.78
N CYS A 85 7.80 2.19 -6.63
CA CYS A 85 6.91 3.07 -7.41
C CYS A 85 7.30 3.13 -8.90
N ALA A 86 8.60 3.05 -9.23
CA ALA A 86 9.04 2.93 -10.62
C ALA A 86 8.54 1.62 -11.28
N ALA A 87 8.43 0.53 -10.53
CA ALA A 87 7.83 -0.71 -11.01
C ALA A 87 6.32 -0.54 -11.22
N LEU A 88 5.59 0.07 -10.26
CA LEU A 88 4.16 0.33 -10.41
C LEU A 88 3.83 1.12 -11.67
N ALA A 89 4.66 2.12 -12.02
CA ALA A 89 4.48 2.91 -13.23
C ALA A 89 4.48 2.05 -14.53
N ARG A 90 5.14 0.89 -14.49
CA ARG A 90 5.23 -0.08 -15.61
C ARG A 90 4.25 -1.25 -15.50
N ARG A 91 3.27 -1.18 -14.58
CA ARG A 91 2.38 -2.30 -14.24
C ARG A 91 3.11 -3.53 -13.72
N GLU A 92 4.14 -3.32 -12.96
CA GLU A 92 4.89 -4.36 -12.26
C GLU A 92 4.67 -4.21 -10.76
N LEU A 93 4.13 -5.25 -10.09
CA LEU A 93 3.97 -5.25 -8.64
C LEU A 93 5.10 -6.06 -8.00
N PRO A 94 6.03 -5.42 -7.27
CA PRO A 94 6.99 -6.13 -6.46
C PRO A 94 6.28 -6.88 -5.32
N VAL A 95 6.57 -8.17 -5.20
CA VAL A 95 6.01 -9.08 -4.20
C VAL A 95 7.15 -9.70 -3.43
N VAL A 96 7.16 -9.51 -2.11
CA VAL A 96 8.16 -10.12 -1.24
C VAL A 96 7.90 -11.62 -1.12
N SER A 97 8.89 -12.43 -1.46
CA SER A 97 8.76 -13.90 -1.44
C SER A 97 8.84 -14.51 -0.03
N ARG A 98 9.31 -13.76 0.96
CA ARG A 98 9.41 -14.21 2.35
C ARG A 98 8.06 -14.08 3.07
N LEU A 99 7.57 -15.16 3.65
CA LEU A 99 6.48 -15.14 4.61
C LEU A 99 7.06 -14.92 6.01
N ARG A 100 6.38 -14.13 6.84
CA ARG A 100 6.73 -13.94 8.26
C ARG A 100 6.72 -15.27 9.02
N SER A 101 7.51 -15.33 10.10
CA SER A 101 7.55 -16.44 11.04
C SER A 101 6.44 -16.36 12.10
N PHE A 102 6.31 -17.36 12.96
CA PHE A 102 5.40 -17.31 14.12
C PHE A 102 5.74 -16.19 15.10
N SER A 103 7.01 -15.90 15.33
CA SER A 103 7.43 -14.80 16.21
C SER A 103 7.11 -13.41 15.63
N GLU A 104 6.92 -13.33 14.33
CA GLU A 104 6.59 -12.11 13.59
C GLU A 104 5.10 -12.00 13.26
N PHE A 105 4.26 -12.90 13.80
CA PHE A 105 2.88 -13.08 13.36
C PHE A 105 2.04 -11.80 13.42
N ASP A 106 2.14 -11.04 14.50
CA ASP A 106 1.39 -9.80 14.71
C ASP A 106 2.13 -8.53 14.27
N GLN A 107 3.44 -8.61 14.17
CA GLN A 107 4.31 -7.48 13.82
C GLN A 107 5.39 -7.95 12.84
N PRO A 108 5.10 -7.95 11.53
CA PRO A 108 6.13 -8.28 10.55
C PRO A 108 7.25 -7.24 10.61
N PRO A 109 8.50 -7.68 10.79
CA PRO A 109 9.62 -6.76 10.86
C PRO A 109 9.93 -6.18 9.48
N GLY A 110 10.14 -4.88 9.43
CA GLY A 110 10.79 -4.21 8.30
C GLY A 110 9.97 -4.08 7.02
N GLY A 111 8.64 -4.21 7.07
CA GLY A 111 7.80 -3.94 5.91
C GLY A 111 6.89 -5.10 5.50
N PRO A 112 6.34 -5.05 4.27
CA PRO A 112 5.44 -6.09 3.76
C PRO A 112 6.17 -7.43 3.60
N ASP A 113 5.38 -8.50 3.69
CA ASP A 113 5.81 -9.87 3.45
C ASP A 113 4.88 -10.52 2.41
N LEU A 114 5.12 -11.78 2.08
CA LEU A 114 4.34 -12.53 1.10
C LEU A 114 2.82 -12.47 1.37
N PHE A 115 2.40 -12.56 2.65
CA PHE A 115 0.98 -12.49 2.99
C PHE A 115 0.42 -11.08 2.75
N ALA A 116 1.14 -10.04 3.17
CA ALA A 116 0.71 -8.66 2.97
C ALA A 116 0.55 -8.31 1.49
N ASP A 117 1.47 -8.77 0.64
CA ASP A 117 1.40 -8.51 -0.79
C ASP A 117 0.33 -9.36 -1.48
N LEU A 118 0.34 -10.69 -1.30
CA LEU A 118 -0.58 -11.58 -2.02
C LEU A 118 -2.02 -11.52 -1.51
N PHE A 119 -2.23 -11.37 -0.22
CA PHE A 119 -3.58 -11.28 0.33
C PHE A 119 -4.12 -9.86 0.28
N GLY A 120 -3.29 -8.84 0.54
CA GLY A 120 -3.74 -7.46 0.68
C GLY A 120 -3.80 -6.65 -0.62
N ARG A 121 -2.88 -6.89 -1.56
CA ARG A 121 -2.74 -6.05 -2.77
C ARG A 121 -3.17 -6.76 -4.04
N VAL A 122 -2.71 -8.00 -4.25
CA VAL A 122 -2.90 -8.71 -5.52
C VAL A 122 -4.38 -8.94 -5.88
N PRO A 123 -5.30 -9.27 -4.96
CA PRO A 123 -6.71 -9.45 -5.32
C PRO A 123 -7.36 -8.21 -5.95
N LEU A 124 -6.95 -7.02 -5.51
CA LEU A 124 -7.48 -5.78 -6.05
C LEU A 124 -6.94 -5.44 -7.43
N LEU A 125 -5.80 -6.02 -7.85
CA LEU A 125 -5.31 -5.86 -9.23
C LEU A 125 -6.24 -6.48 -10.26
N LEU A 126 -7.17 -7.34 -9.87
CA LEU A 126 -8.20 -7.87 -10.79
C LEU A 126 -9.29 -6.84 -11.11
N GLU A 127 -9.34 -5.72 -10.37
CA GLU A 127 -10.22 -4.58 -10.63
C GLU A 127 -9.52 -3.56 -11.53
N PRO A 128 -9.96 -3.39 -12.80
CA PRO A 128 -9.26 -2.52 -13.75
C PRO A 128 -9.07 -1.09 -13.23
N GLY A 129 -10.10 -0.50 -12.62
CA GLY A 129 -10.03 0.86 -12.09
C GLY A 129 -9.03 1.02 -10.94
N TYR A 130 -8.90 0.01 -10.05
CA TYR A 130 -7.86 0.00 -9.02
C TYR A 130 -6.47 -0.19 -9.64
N ALA A 131 -6.34 -1.09 -10.59
CA ALA A 131 -5.09 -1.38 -11.29
C ALA A 131 -4.55 -0.14 -12.04
N ASP A 132 -5.43 0.59 -12.73
CA ASP A 132 -5.08 1.85 -13.40
C ASP A 132 -4.70 2.95 -12.40
N ALA A 133 -5.43 3.05 -11.28
CA ALA A 133 -5.10 3.98 -10.20
C ALA A 133 -3.73 3.69 -9.58
N LEU A 134 -3.39 2.41 -9.35
CA LEU A 134 -2.09 2.02 -8.81
C LEU A 134 -0.94 2.35 -9.77
N GLN A 135 -1.15 2.20 -11.09
CA GLN A 135 -0.19 2.62 -12.11
C GLN A 135 0.00 4.15 -12.08
N ALA A 136 -1.11 4.91 -12.02
CA ALA A 136 -1.07 6.36 -11.95
C ALA A 136 -0.33 6.87 -10.70
N LEU A 137 -0.45 6.18 -9.56
CA LEU A 137 0.35 6.45 -8.36
C LEU A 137 1.85 6.29 -8.65
N GLY A 138 2.24 5.19 -9.29
CA GLY A 138 3.64 4.98 -9.70
C GLY A 138 4.17 6.07 -10.64
N GLN A 139 3.35 6.53 -11.58
CA GLN A 139 3.68 7.63 -12.49
C GLN A 139 3.79 8.98 -11.75
N ALA A 140 2.91 9.25 -10.78
CA ALA A 140 2.96 10.46 -9.97
C ALA A 140 4.24 10.54 -9.13
N TRP A 141 4.83 9.42 -8.76
CA TRP A 141 6.10 9.37 -8.03
C TRP A 141 7.24 10.07 -8.77
N ALA A 142 7.30 9.96 -10.09
CA ALA A 142 8.32 10.63 -10.90
C ALA A 142 8.28 12.16 -10.80
N LEU A 143 7.16 12.74 -10.34
CA LEU A 143 6.97 14.18 -10.14
C LEU A 143 7.36 14.63 -8.72
N ALA A 144 7.54 13.70 -7.80
CA ALA A 144 7.87 14.01 -6.40
C ALA A 144 9.37 14.33 -6.25
N THR A 145 9.83 15.41 -6.87
CA THR A 145 11.25 15.81 -6.91
C THR A 145 11.70 16.66 -5.70
N SER A 146 10.79 16.93 -4.75
CA SER A 146 11.09 17.67 -3.54
C SER A 146 10.58 16.96 -2.29
N PRO A 147 11.15 17.26 -1.09
CA PRO A 147 10.66 16.68 0.17
C PRO A 147 9.17 16.93 0.41
N ALA A 148 8.66 18.13 0.05
CA ALA A 148 7.23 18.46 0.19
C ALA A 148 6.35 17.63 -0.75
N ALA A 149 6.75 17.46 -2.02
CA ALA A 149 6.04 16.61 -2.99
C ALA A 149 6.04 15.15 -2.57
N LEU A 150 7.19 14.65 -2.09
CA LEU A 150 7.33 13.28 -1.59
C LEU A 150 6.43 13.06 -0.36
N ALA A 151 6.45 13.96 0.61
CA ALA A 151 5.61 13.87 1.80
C ALA A 151 4.11 13.85 1.46
N LEU A 152 3.66 14.71 0.51
CA LEU A 152 2.27 14.70 0.04
C LEU A 152 1.91 13.35 -0.59
N LEU A 153 2.76 12.84 -1.47
CA LEU A 153 2.54 11.56 -2.15
C LEU A 153 2.49 10.38 -1.16
N GLN A 154 3.38 10.36 -0.18
CA GLN A 154 3.40 9.34 0.88
C GLN A 154 2.14 9.40 1.75
N ARG A 155 1.69 10.60 2.15
CA ARG A 155 0.43 10.78 2.89
C ARG A 155 -0.75 10.30 2.06
N PHE A 156 -0.82 10.66 0.78
CA PHE A 156 -1.87 10.21 -0.12
C PHE A 156 -1.88 8.69 -0.28
N THR A 157 -0.74 8.06 -0.51
CA THR A 157 -0.61 6.59 -0.61
C THR A 157 -1.11 5.91 0.66
N ARG A 158 -0.71 6.43 1.83
CA ARG A 158 -1.15 5.89 3.13
C ARG A 158 -2.66 6.05 3.34
N ALA A 159 -3.21 7.19 2.95
CA ALA A 159 -4.63 7.49 3.11
C ALA A 159 -5.53 6.67 2.17
N THR A 160 -5.04 6.30 0.98
CA THR A 160 -5.81 5.60 -0.05
C THR A 160 -5.42 4.12 -0.17
N PHE A 161 -4.26 3.80 -0.73
CA PHE A 161 -3.88 2.41 -1.03
C PHE A 161 -3.60 1.56 0.21
N GLU A 162 -3.25 2.18 1.35
CA GLU A 162 -3.02 1.44 2.60
C GLU A 162 -4.25 1.43 3.52
N ARG A 163 -5.04 2.52 3.58
CA ARG A 163 -6.17 2.68 4.52
C ARG A 163 -7.47 3.12 3.89
N GLY A 164 -7.58 3.06 2.57
CA GLY A 164 -8.75 3.54 1.84
C GLY A 164 -9.99 2.68 2.04
N LEU A 165 -11.13 3.36 1.98
CA LEU A 165 -12.47 2.80 2.05
C LEU A 165 -13.20 3.05 0.74
N LEU A 166 -14.10 2.14 0.37
CA LEU A 166 -14.95 2.22 -0.81
C LEU A 166 -16.41 2.28 -0.38
N ALA A 167 -17.16 3.23 -0.88
CA ALA A 167 -18.59 3.32 -0.60
C ALA A 167 -19.32 2.04 -1.02
N ALA A 168 -20.31 1.66 -0.23
CA ALA A 168 -21.08 0.46 -0.47
C ALA A 168 -22.58 0.73 -0.23
N PRO A 169 -23.46 -0.02 -0.91
CA PRO A 169 -24.89 0.01 -0.62
C PRO A 169 -25.15 -0.26 0.88
N GLY A 170 -26.03 0.52 1.49
CA GLY A 170 -26.34 0.37 2.91
C GLY A 170 -25.49 1.23 3.86
N GLY A 171 -24.64 2.12 3.32
CA GLY A 171 -23.95 3.20 4.08
C GLY A 171 -22.70 2.78 4.83
N ARG A 172 -22.41 1.48 4.99
CA ARG A 172 -21.16 1.01 5.59
C ARG A 172 -20.13 0.81 4.50
N PRO A 173 -18.99 1.55 4.51
CA PRO A 173 -17.98 1.40 3.48
C PRO A 173 -17.28 0.04 3.55
N HIS A 174 -16.83 -0.46 2.41
CA HIS A 174 -15.95 -1.61 2.31
C HIS A 174 -14.48 -1.19 2.43
N PHE A 175 -13.68 -2.04 3.04
CA PHE A 175 -12.24 -1.81 3.15
C PHE A 175 -11.54 -2.33 1.88
N TYR A 176 -10.67 -1.48 1.30
CA TYR A 176 -9.79 -1.88 0.20
C TYR A 176 -8.31 -1.60 0.47
N GLY A 177 -8.00 -0.74 1.44
CA GLY A 177 -6.62 -0.43 1.79
C GLY A 177 -5.85 -1.66 2.26
N ALA A 178 -4.63 -1.88 1.73
CA ALA A 178 -3.84 -3.09 1.99
C ALA A 178 -3.56 -3.33 3.48
N ALA A 179 -3.31 -2.27 4.25
CA ALA A 179 -3.11 -2.38 5.70
C ALA A 179 -4.39 -2.80 6.44
N LEU A 180 -5.58 -2.39 5.95
CA LEU A 180 -6.86 -2.81 6.52
C LEU A 180 -7.16 -4.27 6.19
N LEU A 181 -6.76 -4.73 5.02
CA LEU A 181 -6.99 -6.10 4.57
C LEU A 181 -6.06 -7.12 5.24
N THR A 182 -4.89 -6.69 5.74
CA THR A 182 -3.84 -7.63 6.20
C THR A 182 -3.46 -7.51 7.67
N SER A 183 -3.89 -6.44 8.34
CA SER A 183 -3.57 -6.19 9.75
C SER A 183 -4.84 -6.11 10.60
N ALA A 184 -5.00 -7.05 11.53
CA ALA A 184 -6.10 -7.04 12.50
C ALA A 184 -6.16 -5.72 13.29
N ARG A 185 -5.01 -5.17 13.69
CA ARG A 185 -4.92 -3.90 14.42
C ARG A 185 -5.51 -2.74 13.61
N HIS A 186 -5.07 -2.58 12.35
CA HIS A 186 -5.56 -1.51 11.48
C HIS A 186 -7.05 -1.68 11.15
N LEU A 187 -7.48 -2.93 10.91
CA LEU A 187 -8.88 -3.24 10.65
C LEU A 187 -9.76 -2.87 11.87
N HIS A 188 -9.38 -3.28 13.08
CA HIS A 188 -10.14 -2.95 14.28
C HIS A 188 -10.20 -1.43 14.53
N ALA A 189 -9.10 -0.72 14.32
CA ALA A 189 -9.08 0.74 14.44
C ALA A 189 -10.04 1.41 13.44
N ALA A 190 -10.05 0.95 12.18
CA ALA A 190 -10.96 1.48 11.16
C ALA A 190 -12.41 1.08 11.41
N ALA A 191 -12.65 -0.14 11.89
CA ALA A 191 -13.99 -0.64 12.20
C ALA A 191 -14.63 0.05 13.42
N ALA A 192 -13.81 0.51 14.37
CA ALA A 192 -14.23 1.25 15.54
C ALA A 192 -14.35 2.76 15.30
N ALA A 193 -13.88 3.26 14.15
CA ALA A 193 -13.93 4.67 13.82
C ALA A 193 -15.40 5.13 13.65
N GLU A 194 -15.71 6.28 14.23
CA GLU A 194 -17.03 6.91 14.06
C GLU A 194 -17.21 7.42 12.63
N ALA A 195 -18.46 7.60 12.20
CA ALA A 195 -18.78 8.14 10.87
C ALA A 195 -18.14 9.52 10.61
N THR A 196 -17.90 10.31 11.67
CA THR A 196 -17.21 11.60 11.59
C THR A 196 -15.74 11.49 11.17
N ALA A 197 -15.11 10.34 11.38
CA ALA A 197 -13.76 10.06 10.92
C ALA A 197 -13.71 9.72 9.42
N HIS A 198 -14.85 9.52 8.77
CA HIS A 198 -14.95 9.21 7.35
C HIS A 198 -15.08 10.50 6.55
N GLN A 199 -14.14 10.74 5.64
CA GLN A 199 -14.12 11.91 4.77
C GLN A 199 -14.25 11.48 3.30
N PRO A 200 -14.95 12.24 2.44
CA PRO A 200 -14.96 11.95 1.00
C PRO A 200 -13.55 11.99 0.43
N LEU A 201 -13.21 11.05 -0.45
CA LEU A 201 -11.90 11.01 -1.11
C LEU A 201 -11.62 12.28 -1.91
N ALA A 202 -12.64 12.92 -2.47
CA ALA A 202 -12.51 14.17 -3.22
C ALA A 202 -11.87 15.31 -2.43
N SER A 203 -11.91 15.27 -1.08
CA SER A 203 -11.25 16.27 -0.23
C SER A 203 -9.82 15.88 0.18
N ALA A 204 -9.39 14.64 -0.10
CA ALA A 204 -8.14 14.09 0.42
C ALA A 204 -6.92 14.93 0.02
N VAL A 205 -6.79 15.30 -1.25
CA VAL A 205 -5.61 16.02 -1.73
C VAL A 205 -5.49 17.40 -1.08
N LEU A 206 -6.61 18.11 -0.89
CA LEU A 206 -6.62 19.40 -0.21
C LEU A 206 -6.23 19.28 1.26
N HIS A 207 -6.80 18.33 1.99
CA HIS A 207 -6.48 18.09 3.40
C HIS A 207 -5.03 17.65 3.59
N LEU A 208 -4.58 16.70 2.79
CA LEU A 208 -3.22 16.16 2.89
C LEU A 208 -2.14 17.14 2.42
N ASN A 209 -2.52 18.18 1.68
CA ASN A 209 -1.62 19.25 1.26
C ASN A 209 -1.46 20.36 2.32
N GLN A 210 -2.24 20.35 3.39
CA GLN A 210 -2.07 21.30 4.48
C GLN A 210 -0.85 20.91 5.34
N PRO A 211 -0.07 21.90 5.84
CA PRO A 211 0.99 21.59 6.78
C PRO A 211 0.37 20.99 8.04
N GLU A 212 0.89 19.86 8.49
CA GLU A 212 0.59 19.39 9.85
C GLU A 212 1.00 20.51 10.79
N SER A 213 0.07 21.06 11.56
CA SER A 213 0.36 22.05 12.58
C SER A 213 1.27 21.40 13.62
N THR A 214 2.54 21.76 13.59
CA THR A 214 3.63 21.10 14.31
C THR A 214 3.43 21.09 15.84
N GLU A 215 2.63 22.01 16.37
CA GLU A 215 2.35 22.11 17.81
C GLU A 215 1.13 21.24 18.24
N ALA A 216 0.14 21.05 17.39
CA ALA A 216 -1.02 20.21 17.71
C ALA A 216 -0.70 18.70 17.58
N SER A 217 0.23 18.34 16.70
CA SER A 217 0.60 16.95 16.43
C SER A 217 1.42 16.29 17.54
N LEU A 218 2.07 17.06 18.42
CA LEU A 218 2.87 16.50 19.52
C LEU A 218 2.04 16.13 20.76
N LEU A 219 0.81 16.61 20.87
CA LEU A 219 -0.05 16.42 22.05
C LEU A 219 -1.43 15.82 21.76
N ALA A 220 -1.88 15.82 20.53
CA ALA A 220 -3.16 15.22 20.14
C ALA A 220 -2.92 13.88 19.44
N VAL A 221 -3.38 12.80 20.03
CA VAL A 221 -3.71 11.57 19.31
C VAL A 221 -4.94 11.91 18.47
N GLU A 222 -4.74 12.59 17.32
CA GLU A 222 -5.82 12.84 16.39
C GLU A 222 -6.40 11.49 15.97
N ALA A 223 -7.70 11.35 16.09
CA ALA A 223 -8.41 10.18 15.62
C ALA A 223 -8.09 9.98 14.11
N PRO A 224 -7.74 8.78 13.70
CA PRO A 224 -7.33 8.56 12.30
C PRO A 224 -8.48 8.90 11.36
N VAL A 225 -8.22 9.75 10.36
CA VAL A 225 -9.15 10.06 9.27
C VAL A 225 -9.06 8.97 8.22
N TYR A 226 -10.22 8.48 7.76
CA TYR A 226 -10.34 7.49 6.68
C TYR A 226 -11.05 8.12 5.49
N TYR A 227 -10.47 7.96 4.29
CA TYR A 227 -11.06 8.50 3.08
C TYR A 227 -11.87 7.45 2.34
N VAL A 228 -13.10 7.83 1.96
CA VAL A 228 -14.07 6.97 1.28
C VAL A 228 -14.15 7.38 -0.18
N ALA A 229 -13.74 6.50 -1.09
CA ALA A 229 -14.00 6.62 -2.51
C ALA A 229 -15.44 6.15 -2.81
N GLY A 230 -16.20 6.90 -3.59
CA GLY A 230 -17.51 6.47 -4.08
C GLY A 230 -17.40 5.35 -5.11
N SER A 231 -16.29 5.35 -5.87
CA SER A 231 -15.99 4.39 -6.92
C SER A 231 -14.48 4.32 -7.20
N TRP A 232 -14.03 3.39 -8.02
CA TRP A 232 -12.65 3.39 -8.53
C TRP A 232 -12.35 4.58 -9.44
N ALA A 233 -13.37 5.13 -10.11
CA ALA A 233 -13.22 6.37 -10.90
C ALA A 233 -12.87 7.57 -10.00
N ASP A 234 -13.42 7.65 -8.79
CA ASP A 234 -13.09 8.71 -7.83
C ASP A 234 -11.64 8.60 -7.33
N LEU A 235 -11.13 7.37 -7.17
CA LEU A 235 -9.71 7.16 -6.87
C LEU A 235 -8.82 7.67 -8.02
N GLY A 236 -9.22 7.42 -9.27
CA GLY A 236 -8.56 7.96 -10.45
C GLY A 236 -8.59 9.48 -10.50
N ALA A 237 -9.74 10.10 -10.21
CA ALA A 237 -9.89 11.56 -10.17
C ALA A 237 -9.02 12.19 -9.06
N ALA A 238 -8.98 11.60 -7.88
CA ALA A 238 -8.11 12.07 -6.80
C ALA A 238 -6.61 11.98 -7.15
N LEU A 239 -6.21 10.97 -7.92
CA LEU A 239 -4.84 10.86 -8.45
C LEU A 239 -4.53 11.92 -9.50
N GLN A 240 -5.51 12.28 -10.35
CA GLN A 240 -5.33 13.39 -11.29
C GLN A 240 -5.16 14.72 -10.54
N GLU A 241 -5.93 14.95 -9.47
CA GLU A 241 -5.77 16.14 -8.64
C GLU A 241 -4.41 16.15 -7.93
N LEU A 242 -3.98 15.01 -7.35
CA LEU A 242 -2.64 14.85 -6.78
C LEU A 242 -1.56 15.21 -7.81
N HIS A 243 -1.67 14.71 -9.04
CA HIS A 243 -0.74 14.99 -10.12
C HIS A 243 -0.65 16.50 -10.40
N GLN A 244 -1.78 17.22 -10.46
CA GLN A 244 -1.81 18.66 -10.63
C GLN A 244 -1.14 19.40 -9.46
N GLN A 245 -1.34 18.95 -8.24
CA GLN A 245 -0.68 19.54 -7.06
C GLN A 245 0.84 19.32 -7.08
N LEU A 246 1.30 18.13 -7.48
CA LEU A 246 2.73 17.84 -7.62
C LEU A 246 3.38 18.73 -8.70
N LEU A 247 2.72 18.92 -9.84
CA LEU A 247 3.18 19.85 -10.89
C LEU A 247 3.20 21.29 -10.40
N LYS A 248 2.22 21.72 -9.60
CA LYS A 248 2.20 23.06 -9.00
C LYS A 248 3.39 23.27 -8.05
N ILE A 249 3.67 22.30 -7.18
CA ILE A 249 4.83 22.33 -6.29
C ILE A 249 6.12 22.44 -7.11
N GLN A 250 6.28 21.64 -8.15
CA GLN A 250 7.45 21.67 -9.03
C GLN A 250 7.64 23.05 -9.69
N ARG A 251 6.56 23.66 -10.22
CA ARG A 251 6.61 25.00 -10.83
C ARG A 251 6.98 26.08 -9.81
N GLN A 252 6.49 25.99 -8.58
CA GLN A 252 6.83 26.94 -7.51
C GLN A 252 8.32 26.86 -7.15
N LEU A 253 8.88 25.67 -7.08
CA LEU A 253 10.32 25.46 -6.85
C LEU A 253 11.15 26.08 -7.97
N LEU A 254 10.80 25.84 -9.22
CA LEU A 254 11.50 26.39 -10.39
C LEU A 254 11.40 27.92 -10.45
N ALA A 255 10.32 28.52 -9.95
CA ALA A 255 10.12 29.95 -9.88
C ALA A 255 10.81 30.61 -8.66
N GLY A 256 11.55 29.87 -7.84
CA GLY A 256 12.20 30.38 -6.62
C GLY A 256 11.22 30.87 -5.54
N ARG A 257 9.93 30.49 -5.61
CA ARG A 257 8.92 30.89 -4.63
C ARG A 257 8.95 29.93 -3.43
N PRO A 258 8.80 30.46 -2.19
CA PRO A 258 8.73 29.60 -1.02
C PRO A 258 7.53 28.65 -1.13
N LEU A 259 7.75 27.38 -0.84
CA LEU A 259 6.67 26.39 -0.77
C LEU A 259 5.80 26.65 0.46
N PRO A 260 4.50 26.35 0.42
CA PRO A 260 3.60 26.48 1.56
C PRO A 260 3.99 25.57 2.76
N PHE A 261 5.03 24.76 2.62
CA PHE A 261 5.56 23.81 3.61
C PHE A 261 6.93 24.22 4.18
N ALA A 262 7.16 25.47 4.48
CA ALA A 262 8.40 25.94 5.11
C ALA A 262 8.54 25.46 6.59
N GLY A 263 8.34 24.18 6.87
CA GLY A 263 8.43 23.58 8.20
C GLY A 263 8.88 22.12 8.21
N VAL A 264 9.24 21.55 7.05
CA VAL A 264 9.83 20.21 7.04
C VAL A 264 11.29 20.33 7.52
N PRO A 265 11.69 19.65 8.61
CA PRO A 265 13.10 19.62 9.00
C PRO A 265 13.92 19.09 7.83
N ALA A 266 15.06 19.69 7.58
CA ALA A 266 16.01 19.25 6.56
C ALA A 266 16.27 17.75 6.75
N ALA A 267 16.29 17.00 5.64
CA ALA A 267 16.66 15.59 5.68
C ALA A 267 17.98 15.44 6.44
N PRO A 268 18.11 14.43 7.33
CA PRO A 268 19.32 14.23 8.10
C PRO A 268 20.50 14.19 7.14
N SER A 269 21.53 15.00 7.43
CA SER A 269 22.75 15.07 6.65
C SER A 269 23.37 13.68 6.59
N GLY A 270 23.96 13.28 5.46
CA GLY A 270 24.48 11.92 5.22
C GLY A 270 25.46 11.36 6.25
N ARG A 271 25.80 12.12 7.29
CA ARG A 271 26.54 11.66 8.48
C ARG A 271 25.67 10.91 9.51
N GLU A 272 24.36 11.19 9.58
CA GLU A 272 23.46 10.49 10.54
C GLU A 272 22.96 9.13 10.00
N LEU A 273 22.91 8.96 8.69
CA LEU A 273 22.60 7.66 8.08
C LEU A 273 23.72 6.62 8.26
N ALA A 274 24.95 7.05 8.50
CA ALA A 274 26.09 6.15 8.76
C ALA A 274 26.05 5.55 10.19
N PHE A 275 25.29 6.12 11.12
CA PHE A 275 25.22 5.63 12.51
C PHE A 275 24.17 4.53 12.73
N ALA A 276 23.19 4.41 11.84
CA ALA A 276 22.15 3.36 11.94
C ALA A 276 22.60 2.00 11.38
N ALA A 277 23.76 1.88 10.75
CA ALA A 277 24.27 0.67 10.13
C ALA A 277 25.29 -0.13 10.98
N ARG A 278 25.55 0.26 12.23
CA ARG A 278 26.44 -0.48 13.13
C ARG A 278 25.65 -1.19 14.23
N ILE A 279 25.20 -2.41 13.95
CA ILE A 279 24.87 -3.38 14.97
C ILE A 279 26.18 -4.09 15.34
N PRO A 280 26.69 -3.99 16.59
CA PRO A 280 27.83 -4.77 17.03
C PRO A 280 27.37 -6.19 17.36
N GLY A 281 27.99 -7.18 16.76
CA GLY A 281 27.94 -8.55 17.22
C GLY A 281 27.47 -9.58 16.22
N LEU A 282 28.32 -9.93 15.25
CA LEU A 282 28.37 -11.29 14.68
C LEU A 282 29.84 -11.60 14.38
N ARG A 283 30.43 -12.35 15.28
CA ARG A 283 31.60 -13.20 14.98
C ARG A 283 31.11 -14.56 14.56
#